data_623a86a462f4db3fe3691c525f261989
#
_entry.id   623a86a462f4db3fe3691c525f261989
#
_cell.length_a   1.000
_cell.length_b   1.000
_cell.length_c   1.000
_cell.angle_alpha   90.00
_cell.angle_beta   90.00
_cell.angle_gamma   90.00
#
_symmetry.space_group_name_H-M   'P 1'
#
loop_
_entity.id
_entity.type
_entity.pdbx_description
1 polymer ?
#
loop_
_entity_poly.entity_id
_entity_poly.type
_entity_poly.pdbx_seq_one_letter_code
_entity_poly.pdbx_strand_id
1 'polypeptide(L)'
;RQRTVIRGGEQAPAQAASDNYSTQVPELGEASHQTIIRPVTEAPVVEEEEIDEEFENEQPRTVASQLKRPLVWGSILGILALICACVFVFINSSGEKKQEGPKEHWTASSGTNSPLPSGLGTRLEADYDPSSHTATVKFEYSTQKSGLHGDILQVIPGLSTDSCPQTTWNQASEAEEIRKNQAAITGLDTKCAWNVSNLKIPANSAVTMSAKVDIDIPDQKSLEKWLGEITKKTQTAISDPDVKSASYPIQRIQKIEVQVPNRVVNQSAVPVTLLPVWPSGKDDLNPLMKLPQTGTPSQAITSLAPDTGDIAFTDGCSGHLSISADQKNVTALSVAPQCKLNVQVGNFTNLQSNAFSITSR
;
A
#
# COMPACT_ATOMS: atom_id res chain seq x y z
N ARG A 1 12.14 39.42 54.43
CA ARG A 1 13.22 40.42 54.23
C ARG A 1 14.44 39.74 53.66
N GLN A 2 14.67 39.87 52.37
CA GLN A 2 16.00 40.16 51.81
C GLN A 2 15.82 40.38 50.30
N ARG A 3 16.20 41.53 49.84
CA ARG A 3 16.32 41.96 48.46
C ARG A 3 17.56 41.31 47.86
N THR A 4 17.50 40.86 46.61
CA THR A 4 18.69 40.62 45.81
C THR A 4 18.61 41.42 44.53
N VAL A 5 19.67 42.17 44.31
CA VAL A 5 19.91 43.20 43.31
C VAL A 5 20.24 42.61 41.96
N ILE A 6 19.64 43.18 40.90
CA ILE A 6 20.00 42.91 39.48
C ILE A 6 21.22 43.76 39.16
N ARG A 7 22.26 43.12 38.59
CA ARG A 7 23.41 43.77 37.98
C ARG A 7 23.39 43.51 36.47
N GLY A 8 23.29 44.58 35.71
CA GLY A 8 23.43 44.57 34.28
C GLY A 8 24.87 44.30 33.82
N GLY A 9 24.99 43.65 32.71
CA GLY A 9 26.26 43.40 32.00
C GLY A 9 26.16 43.88 30.56
N GLU A 10 27.09 44.61 30.20
CA GLU A 10 27.40 45.50 29.09
C GLU A 10 27.43 44.83 27.70
N GLN A 11 26.93 45.56 26.73
CA GLN A 11 27.01 45.23 25.29
C GLN A 11 28.44 45.47 24.77
N ALA A 12 28.91 44.59 23.89
CA ALA A 12 30.02 44.82 22.99
C ALA A 12 29.54 44.76 21.53
N PRO A 13 30.04 45.62 20.64
CA PRO A 13 29.49 45.78 19.29
C PRO A 13 30.01 44.77 18.29
N ALA A 14 29.13 44.32 17.42
CA ALA A 14 29.43 43.46 16.28
C ALA A 14 30.05 44.30 15.14
N GLN A 15 31.20 43.89 14.68
CA GLN A 15 31.85 44.40 13.44
C GLN A 15 31.14 43.80 12.20
N ALA A 16 30.75 44.69 11.30
CA ALA A 16 30.25 44.36 9.98
C ALA A 16 31.42 43.98 9.08
N ALA A 17 31.39 42.76 8.51
CA ALA A 17 32.21 42.38 7.38
C ALA A 17 31.37 42.53 6.11
N SER A 18 31.79 43.45 5.24
CA SER A 18 31.25 43.64 3.90
C SER A 18 32.00 42.76 2.93
N ASP A 19 31.38 41.73 2.42
CA ASP A 19 31.88 41.00 1.26
C ASP A 19 31.10 41.41 0.01
N ASN A 20 31.85 42.07 -0.88
CA ASN A 20 31.47 42.42 -2.23
C ASN A 20 31.32 41.15 -3.09
N TYR A 21 30.11 40.77 -3.46
CA TYR A 21 29.84 39.87 -4.56
C TYR A 21 29.53 40.68 -5.83
N SER A 22 30.49 40.69 -6.75
CA SER A 22 30.33 41.19 -8.11
C SER A 22 29.39 40.28 -8.89
N THR A 23 28.21 40.79 -9.25
CA THR A 23 27.25 40.13 -10.12
C THR A 23 27.70 40.31 -11.56
N GLN A 24 28.32 39.29 -12.16
CA GLN A 24 28.48 39.20 -13.61
C GLN A 24 27.16 38.70 -14.22
N VAL A 25 26.53 39.55 -15.01
CA VAL A 25 25.38 39.24 -15.87
C VAL A 25 25.93 38.55 -17.12
N PRO A 26 25.49 37.35 -17.51
CA PRO A 26 25.83 36.80 -18.82
C PRO A 26 24.98 37.48 -19.89
N GLU A 27 25.64 37.95 -20.92
CA GLU A 27 25.05 38.47 -22.14
C GLU A 27 24.15 37.45 -22.84
N LEU A 28 22.91 37.85 -23.15
CA LEU A 28 21.98 37.09 -23.97
C LEU A 28 22.48 37.05 -25.41
N GLY A 29 22.99 35.89 -25.83
CA GLY A 29 23.19 35.59 -27.23
C GLY A 29 21.85 35.36 -27.92
N GLU A 30 21.58 36.11 -28.98
CA GLU A 30 20.43 35.93 -29.86
C GLU A 30 20.49 34.54 -30.54
N ALA A 31 19.61 33.65 -30.16
CA ALA A 31 19.35 32.40 -30.89
C ALA A 31 18.21 32.62 -31.88
N SER A 32 18.53 32.66 -33.15
CA SER A 32 17.59 32.74 -34.25
C SER A 32 16.61 31.58 -34.27
N HIS A 33 15.33 31.89 -34.24
CA HIS A 33 14.26 30.93 -34.48
C HIS A 33 14.24 30.51 -35.96
N GLN A 34 14.76 29.33 -36.26
CA GLN A 34 14.44 28.63 -37.50
C GLN A 34 13.35 27.61 -37.25
N THR A 35 12.15 27.94 -37.65
CA THR A 35 11.02 27.01 -37.71
C THR A 35 11.22 26.05 -38.88
N ILE A 36 11.63 24.82 -38.63
CA ILE A 36 11.70 23.78 -39.66
C ILE A 36 10.30 23.16 -39.79
N ILE A 37 9.62 23.53 -40.86
CA ILE A 37 8.38 22.88 -41.32
C ILE A 37 8.81 21.57 -42.00
N ARG A 38 8.50 20.42 -41.43
CA ARG A 38 8.61 19.13 -42.12
C ARG A 38 7.37 18.88 -42.94
N PRO A 39 7.49 18.44 -44.20
CA PRO A 39 6.36 18.06 -45.00
C PRO A 39 5.71 16.77 -44.44
N VAL A 40 4.38 16.80 -44.37
CA VAL A 40 3.55 15.64 -44.06
C VAL A 40 3.67 14.66 -45.21
N THR A 41 4.20 13.48 -44.95
CA THR A 41 4.17 12.36 -45.90
C THR A 41 2.78 11.72 -45.81
N GLU A 42 2.10 11.70 -46.95
CA GLU A 42 0.81 11.04 -47.14
C GLU A 42 0.91 9.55 -46.73
N ALA A 43 -0.03 9.09 -45.91
CA ALA A 43 -0.22 7.70 -45.58
C ALA A 43 -0.82 6.96 -46.78
N PRO A 44 -0.47 5.67 -47.02
CA PRO A 44 -1.05 4.88 -48.08
C PRO A 44 -2.52 4.57 -47.76
N VAL A 45 -3.36 4.73 -48.74
CA VAL A 45 -4.76 4.34 -48.80
C VAL A 45 -4.80 2.81 -48.68
N VAL A 46 -5.44 2.28 -47.66
CA VAL A 46 -5.81 0.86 -47.58
C VAL A 46 -7.17 0.71 -48.25
N GLU A 47 -7.21 -0.09 -49.32
CA GLU A 47 -8.43 -0.52 -49.98
C GLU A 47 -9.29 -1.31 -49.00
N GLU A 48 -10.56 -0.89 -48.86
CA GLU A 48 -11.61 -1.67 -48.16
C GLU A 48 -11.97 -2.88 -49.03
N GLU A 49 -11.59 -4.08 -48.58
CA GLU A 49 -12.22 -5.29 -49.09
C GLU A 49 -13.57 -5.48 -48.38
N GLU A 50 -14.63 -5.41 -49.18
CA GLU A 50 -15.99 -5.77 -48.79
C GLU A 50 -15.99 -7.29 -48.45
N ILE A 51 -16.24 -7.63 -47.18
CA ILE A 51 -16.55 -9.00 -46.76
C ILE A 51 -18.07 -9.10 -46.67
N ASP A 52 -18.66 -9.83 -47.62
CA ASP A 52 -20.06 -10.23 -47.60
C ASP A 52 -20.38 -11.04 -46.34
N GLU A 53 -21.26 -10.49 -45.50
CA GLU A 53 -21.86 -11.23 -44.38
C GLU A 53 -22.97 -12.16 -44.88
N GLU A 54 -22.65 -13.42 -45.08
CA GLU A 54 -23.63 -14.49 -45.24
C GLU A 54 -24.05 -15.01 -43.85
N PHE A 55 -25.23 -14.58 -43.40
CA PHE A 55 -25.87 -15.07 -42.18
C PHE A 55 -26.36 -16.50 -42.41
N GLU A 56 -25.58 -17.48 -42.00
CA GLU A 56 -26.04 -18.86 -41.89
C GLU A 56 -26.45 -19.19 -40.46
N ASN A 57 -27.71 -19.51 -40.32
CA ASN A 57 -28.47 -19.78 -39.12
C ASN A 57 -28.20 -21.21 -38.68
N GLU A 58 -27.22 -21.46 -37.75
CA GLU A 58 -27.01 -22.78 -37.16
C GLU A 58 -27.50 -22.85 -35.72
N GLN A 59 -28.47 -23.74 -35.50
CA GLN A 59 -29.04 -24.19 -34.24
C GLN A 59 -27.98 -24.77 -33.29
N PRO A 60 -28.19 -24.69 -31.96
CA PRO A 60 -27.26 -25.25 -30.99
C PRO A 60 -27.23 -26.77 -31.02
N ARG A 61 -26.18 -27.35 -31.52
CA ARG A 61 -25.89 -28.78 -31.40
C ARG A 61 -25.32 -29.05 -29.99
N THR A 62 -26.07 -29.83 -29.26
CA THR A 62 -25.68 -30.53 -28.03
C THR A 62 -24.37 -31.32 -28.22
N VAL A 63 -23.29 -30.86 -27.55
CA VAL A 63 -22.03 -31.57 -27.46
C VAL A 63 -22.10 -32.58 -26.29
N ALA A 64 -22.80 -33.67 -26.50
CA ALA A 64 -22.70 -34.86 -25.68
C ALA A 64 -22.26 -36.02 -26.60
N SER A 65 -20.98 -36.31 -26.56
CA SER A 65 -20.35 -37.59 -27.00
C SER A 65 -19.04 -37.37 -27.77
N GLN A 66 -17.93 -37.21 -27.05
CA GLN A 66 -16.60 -37.62 -27.50
C GLN A 66 -15.61 -37.73 -26.32
N LEU A 67 -15.99 -38.48 -25.27
CA LEU A 67 -15.01 -38.86 -24.23
C LEU A 67 -14.83 -40.40 -24.30
N LYS A 68 -14.37 -40.88 -25.47
CA LYS A 68 -13.87 -42.25 -25.64
C LYS A 68 -12.52 -42.24 -26.33
N ARG A 69 -11.49 -41.81 -25.59
CA ARG A 69 -10.09 -42.14 -25.91
C ARG A 69 -9.48 -42.78 -24.67
N PRO A 70 -9.27 -44.10 -24.65
CA PRO A 70 -8.73 -44.84 -23.51
C PRO A 70 -7.22 -44.54 -23.26
N LEU A 71 -6.58 -43.75 -24.11
CA LEU A 71 -5.14 -43.43 -24.00
C LEU A 71 -4.78 -42.35 -22.98
N VAL A 72 -5.73 -41.49 -22.60
CA VAL A 72 -5.47 -40.38 -21.63
C VAL A 72 -5.55 -40.87 -20.18
N TRP A 73 -6.34 -41.89 -19.92
CA TRP A 73 -6.48 -42.45 -18.56
C TRP A 73 -5.29 -43.29 -18.14
N GLY A 74 -4.57 -43.90 -19.11
CA GLY A 74 -3.35 -44.70 -18.86
C GLY A 74 -2.21 -43.82 -18.32
N SER A 75 -2.06 -42.60 -18.83
CA SER A 75 -0.97 -41.71 -18.41
C SER A 75 -1.20 -41.13 -17.02
N ILE A 76 -2.44 -40.84 -16.63
CA ILE A 76 -2.76 -40.31 -15.29
C ILE A 76 -2.57 -41.37 -14.21
N LEU A 77 -2.98 -42.63 -14.49
CA LEU A 77 -2.76 -43.76 -13.58
C LEU A 77 -1.26 -44.13 -13.48
N GLY A 78 -0.51 -43.99 -14.55
CA GLY A 78 0.95 -44.22 -14.55
C GLY A 78 1.71 -43.20 -13.69
N ILE A 79 1.33 -41.94 -13.76
CA ILE A 79 1.96 -40.87 -12.96
C ILE A 79 1.60 -41.03 -11.47
N LEU A 80 0.35 -41.39 -11.16
CA LEU A 80 -0.07 -41.64 -9.78
C LEU A 80 0.64 -42.88 -9.18
N ALA A 81 0.82 -43.96 -9.96
CA ALA A 81 1.57 -45.14 -9.53
C ALA A 81 3.06 -44.83 -9.30
N LEU A 82 3.65 -43.95 -10.12
CA LEU A 82 5.06 -43.55 -9.99
C LEU A 82 5.26 -42.66 -8.74
N ILE A 83 4.33 -41.76 -8.45
CA ILE A 83 4.35 -40.94 -7.21
C ILE A 83 4.18 -41.81 -5.97
N CYS A 84 3.26 -42.81 -6.00
CA CYS A 84 3.11 -43.74 -4.90
C CYS A 84 4.33 -44.64 -4.72
N ALA A 85 4.99 -45.08 -5.79
CA ALA A 85 6.21 -45.86 -5.73
C ALA A 85 7.39 -45.07 -5.18
N CYS A 86 7.53 -43.78 -5.57
CA CYS A 86 8.56 -42.89 -5.00
C CYS A 86 8.35 -42.64 -3.49
N VAL A 87 7.10 -42.46 -3.05
CA VAL A 87 6.77 -42.30 -1.64
C VAL A 87 7.07 -43.60 -0.86
N PHE A 88 6.79 -44.77 -1.44
CA PHE A 88 7.05 -46.06 -0.80
C PHE A 88 8.55 -46.41 -0.71
N VAL A 89 9.36 -46.00 -1.72
CA VAL A 89 10.82 -46.19 -1.68
C VAL A 89 11.47 -45.25 -0.67
N PHE A 90 10.97 -44.02 -0.50
CA PHE A 90 11.45 -43.10 0.51
C PHE A 90 11.12 -43.56 1.94
N ILE A 91 10.00 -44.23 2.15
CA ILE A 91 9.62 -44.78 3.47
C ILE A 91 10.43 -46.02 3.83
N ASN A 92 10.89 -46.80 2.86
CA ASN A 92 11.57 -48.08 3.13
C ASN A 92 13.11 -48.03 3.09
N SER A 93 13.73 -46.90 2.75
CA SER A 93 15.21 -46.78 2.70
C SER A 93 15.83 -46.09 3.90
N SER A 94 15.06 -45.79 4.95
CA SER A 94 15.58 -45.23 6.19
C SER A 94 15.91 -46.37 7.15
N GLY A 95 17.20 -46.67 7.24
CA GLY A 95 17.74 -47.57 8.27
C GLY A 95 17.33 -47.14 9.66
N GLU A 96 17.17 -48.10 10.57
CA GLU A 96 16.77 -48.02 11.96
C GLU A 96 17.39 -46.82 12.67
N LYS A 97 16.75 -45.65 12.59
CA LYS A 97 16.80 -44.59 13.59
C LYS A 97 15.54 -44.75 14.42
N LYS A 98 15.74 -44.83 15.76
CA LYS A 98 14.69 -44.76 16.77
C LYS A 98 13.52 -43.95 16.26
N GLN A 99 12.36 -44.58 16.09
CA GLN A 99 11.13 -43.97 15.68
C GLN A 99 10.68 -43.05 16.82
N GLU A 100 11.14 -41.77 16.79
CA GLU A 100 10.42 -40.73 17.48
C GLU A 100 9.02 -40.72 16.81
N GLY A 101 7.96 -40.95 17.58
CA GLY A 101 6.60 -40.90 17.10
C GLY A 101 6.36 -39.56 16.39
N PRO A 102 5.35 -39.45 15.52
CA PRO A 102 5.06 -38.21 14.82
C PRO A 102 5.01 -37.08 15.86
N LYS A 103 5.94 -36.12 15.75
CA LYS A 103 5.89 -34.92 16.60
C LYS A 103 4.55 -34.27 16.33
N GLU A 104 3.76 -34.15 17.37
CA GLU A 104 2.45 -33.52 17.28
C GLU A 104 2.66 -32.02 17.02
N HIS A 105 2.51 -31.59 15.77
CA HIS A 105 2.56 -30.19 15.37
C HIS A 105 1.12 -29.68 15.24
N TRP A 106 0.88 -28.50 15.75
CA TRP A 106 -0.42 -27.84 15.59
C TRP A 106 -0.30 -26.69 14.63
N THR A 107 -1.20 -26.58 13.69
CA THR A 107 -1.23 -25.50 12.70
C THR A 107 -2.51 -24.70 12.81
N ALA A 108 -2.41 -23.39 12.68
CA ALA A 108 -3.56 -22.50 12.67
C ALA A 108 -3.36 -21.39 11.61
N SER A 109 -4.47 -20.83 11.15
CA SER A 109 -4.45 -19.66 10.28
C SER A 109 -5.47 -18.63 10.74
N SER A 110 -5.12 -17.37 10.61
CA SER A 110 -5.99 -16.23 10.89
C SER A 110 -5.73 -15.15 9.85
N GLY A 111 -6.75 -14.41 9.50
CA GLY A 111 -6.65 -13.30 8.56
C GLY A 111 -8.03 -12.95 8.03
N THR A 112 -8.17 -11.72 7.55
CA THR A 112 -9.39 -11.29 6.89
C THR A 112 -9.22 -11.47 5.39
N ASN A 113 -10.18 -12.12 4.73
CA ASN A 113 -10.23 -12.17 3.27
C ASN A 113 -10.54 -10.78 2.66
N SER A 114 -10.91 -9.82 3.50
CA SER A 114 -11.20 -8.45 3.07
C SER A 114 -10.00 -7.56 3.36
N PRO A 115 -9.43 -6.91 2.34
CA PRO A 115 -8.33 -5.98 2.53
C PRO A 115 -8.80 -4.75 3.33
N LEU A 116 -7.84 -4.10 4.00
CA LEU A 116 -8.04 -2.78 4.59
C LEU A 116 -8.38 -1.75 3.49
N PRO A 117 -8.93 -0.58 3.84
CA PRO A 117 -9.27 0.45 2.86
C PRO A 117 -8.12 0.85 1.92
N SER A 118 -6.87 0.81 2.42
CA SER A 118 -5.66 1.04 1.61
C SER A 118 -5.37 -0.04 0.56
N GLY A 119 -6.08 -1.16 0.59
CA GLY A 119 -5.80 -2.34 -0.22
C GLY A 119 -4.87 -3.35 0.43
N LEU A 120 -4.39 -3.10 1.66
CA LEU A 120 -3.54 -4.02 2.39
C LEU A 120 -4.33 -5.23 2.87
N GLY A 121 -3.98 -6.42 2.38
CA GLY A 121 -4.42 -7.70 2.92
C GLY A 121 -3.41 -8.24 3.93
N THR A 122 -3.91 -8.88 4.99
CA THR A 122 -3.06 -9.51 6.01
C THR A 122 -3.54 -10.93 6.28
N ARG A 123 -2.61 -11.88 6.28
CA ARG A 123 -2.87 -13.28 6.62
C ARG A 123 -1.78 -13.78 7.56
N LEU A 124 -2.18 -14.57 8.55
CA LEU A 124 -1.29 -15.20 9.52
C LEU A 124 -1.45 -16.70 9.44
N GLU A 125 -0.33 -17.40 9.47
CA GLU A 125 -0.28 -18.86 9.63
C GLU A 125 0.69 -19.16 10.77
N ALA A 126 0.36 -20.12 11.62
CA ALA A 126 1.23 -20.56 12.70
C ALA A 126 1.42 -22.07 12.65
N ASP A 127 2.65 -22.48 12.88
CA ASP A 127 3.06 -23.87 13.13
C ASP A 127 3.67 -23.91 14.51
N TYR A 128 3.08 -24.69 15.44
CA TYR A 128 3.51 -24.82 16.83
C TYR A 128 4.08 -26.20 17.09
N ASP A 129 5.26 -26.23 17.65
CA ASP A 129 5.92 -27.45 18.15
C ASP A 129 5.81 -27.53 19.68
N PRO A 130 4.95 -28.41 20.22
CA PRO A 130 4.78 -28.58 21.66
C PRO A 130 6.05 -29.07 22.36
N SER A 131 6.96 -29.75 21.64
CA SER A 131 8.18 -30.28 22.22
C SER A 131 9.22 -29.21 22.55
N SER A 132 9.22 -28.13 21.78
CA SER A 132 10.13 -27.00 21.98
C SER A 132 9.42 -25.74 22.54
N HIS A 133 8.10 -25.79 22.76
CA HIS A 133 7.28 -24.66 23.19
C HIS A 133 7.45 -23.44 22.27
N THR A 134 7.50 -23.67 20.95
CA THR A 134 7.79 -22.64 19.97
C THR A 134 6.74 -22.61 18.87
N ALA A 135 6.22 -21.42 18.59
CA ALA A 135 5.41 -21.16 17.42
C ALA A 135 6.23 -20.47 16.32
N THR A 136 6.19 -20.98 15.10
CA THR A 136 6.65 -20.25 13.92
C THR A 136 5.43 -19.57 13.29
N VAL A 137 5.38 -18.25 13.36
CA VAL A 137 4.29 -17.45 12.79
C VAL A 137 4.76 -16.84 11.47
N LYS A 138 4.01 -17.11 10.42
CA LYS A 138 4.19 -16.55 9.10
C LYS A 138 3.19 -15.40 8.93
N PHE A 139 3.70 -14.23 8.56
CA PHE A 139 2.95 -13.02 8.27
C PHE A 139 2.99 -12.79 6.77
N GLU A 140 1.84 -12.77 6.14
CA GLU A 140 1.68 -12.45 4.73
C GLU A 140 0.97 -11.11 4.61
N TYR A 141 1.61 -10.18 3.90
CA TYR A 141 1.09 -8.87 3.56
C TYR A 141 0.92 -8.79 2.06
N SER A 142 -0.30 -8.58 1.61
CA SER A 142 -0.65 -8.53 0.19
C SER A 142 -1.25 -7.19 -0.19
N THR A 143 -1.21 -6.88 -1.49
CA THR A 143 -1.86 -5.69 -2.03
C THR A 143 -2.63 -6.02 -3.29
N GLN A 144 -3.49 -5.09 -3.69
CA GLN A 144 -4.32 -5.17 -4.88
C GLN A 144 -3.61 -4.51 -6.09
N LYS A 145 -4.33 -3.68 -6.83
CA LYS A 145 -3.89 -3.09 -8.11
C LYS A 145 -2.64 -2.22 -8.00
N SER A 146 -2.52 -1.46 -6.91
CA SER A 146 -1.38 -0.58 -6.67
C SER A 146 -0.52 -1.13 -5.56
N GLY A 147 0.80 -0.94 -5.64
CA GLY A 147 1.74 -1.29 -4.59
C GLY A 147 1.51 -0.48 -3.32
N LEU A 148 2.12 -0.92 -2.22
CA LEU A 148 2.12 -0.21 -0.94
C LEU A 148 3.55 -0.14 -0.42
N HIS A 149 3.88 0.95 0.25
CA HIS A 149 5.21 1.15 0.81
C HIS A 149 5.11 1.86 2.17
N GLY A 150 5.69 1.33 3.21
CA GLY A 150 5.73 2.00 4.50
C GLY A 150 5.91 1.08 5.68
N ASP A 151 5.75 1.65 6.86
CA ASP A 151 5.89 0.92 8.10
C ASP A 151 4.62 0.15 8.43
N ILE A 152 4.82 -1.04 8.98
CA ILE A 152 3.76 -1.89 9.53
C ILE A 152 4.01 -2.10 11.01
N LEU A 153 2.99 -1.90 11.82
CA LEU A 153 2.96 -2.30 13.21
C LEU A 153 2.43 -3.72 13.33
N GLN A 154 3.15 -4.57 14.06
CA GLN A 154 2.72 -5.93 14.36
C GLN A 154 2.79 -6.18 15.86
N VAL A 155 1.67 -6.57 16.47
CA VAL A 155 1.60 -6.95 17.89
C VAL A 155 1.67 -8.46 18.01
N ILE A 156 2.56 -8.98 18.85
CA ILE A 156 2.66 -10.41 19.17
C ILE A 156 2.49 -10.55 20.69
N PRO A 157 1.26 -10.73 21.17
CA PRO A 157 0.99 -10.80 22.61
C PRO A 157 1.45 -12.13 23.20
N GLY A 158 1.77 -12.14 24.50
CA GLY A 158 1.81 -13.38 25.28
C GLY A 158 0.42 -13.93 25.58
N LEU A 159 0.36 -15.11 26.20
CA LEU A 159 -0.88 -15.70 26.70
C LEU A 159 -1.43 -14.96 27.92
N SER A 160 -0.54 -14.37 28.72
CA SER A 160 -0.90 -13.46 29.83
C SER A 160 -0.75 -12.00 29.41
N THR A 161 -1.52 -11.12 30.03
CA THR A 161 -1.59 -9.68 29.68
C THR A 161 -0.28 -8.92 29.92
N ASP A 162 0.63 -9.44 30.75
CA ASP A 162 1.79 -8.69 31.25
C ASP A 162 3.14 -9.10 30.66
N SER A 163 3.21 -10.20 29.90
CA SER A 163 4.45 -10.69 29.31
C SER A 163 4.45 -10.68 27.79
N CYS A 164 5.54 -10.21 27.20
CA CYS A 164 5.79 -10.39 25.78
C CYS A 164 6.60 -11.66 25.57
N PRO A 165 6.22 -12.53 24.64
CA PRO A 165 7.00 -13.69 24.32
C PRO A 165 8.33 -13.27 23.68
N GLN A 166 9.38 -14.06 23.89
CA GLN A 166 10.63 -13.88 23.17
C GLN A 166 10.34 -14.16 21.68
N THR A 167 10.73 -13.24 20.84
CA THR A 167 10.40 -13.29 19.41
C THR A 167 11.66 -13.03 18.61
N THR A 168 11.98 -13.93 17.69
CA THR A 168 13.08 -13.81 16.74
C THR A 168 12.52 -13.76 15.32
N TRP A 169 12.82 -12.70 14.59
CA TRP A 169 12.33 -12.50 13.24
C TRP A 169 13.28 -13.04 12.18
N ASN A 170 12.72 -13.67 11.17
CA ASN A 170 13.33 -13.84 9.86
C ASN A 170 12.87 -12.66 8.99
N GLN A 171 13.79 -11.73 8.74
CA GLN A 171 13.49 -10.52 7.97
C GLN A 171 13.32 -10.86 6.49
N ALA A 172 12.26 -10.31 5.87
CA ALA A 172 12.11 -10.34 4.42
C ALA A 172 13.06 -9.32 3.76
N SER A 173 13.49 -9.61 2.54
CA SER A 173 14.30 -8.68 1.74
C SER A 173 13.57 -7.37 1.41
N GLU A 174 12.25 -7.40 1.41
CA GLU A 174 11.35 -6.28 1.11
C GLU A 174 11.18 -5.30 2.28
N ALA A 175 11.61 -5.68 3.49
CA ALA A 175 11.61 -4.83 4.66
C ALA A 175 13.04 -4.32 4.96
N GLU A 176 13.17 -3.04 5.30
CA GLU A 176 14.47 -2.47 5.66
C GLU A 176 14.95 -2.97 7.02
N GLU A 177 14.06 -2.99 8.01
CA GLU A 177 14.38 -3.43 9.37
C GLU A 177 13.13 -3.85 10.15
N ILE A 178 13.30 -4.78 11.10
CA ILE A 178 12.27 -5.14 12.08
C ILE A 178 12.81 -4.86 13.47
N ARG A 179 12.18 -3.93 14.18
CA ARG A 179 12.56 -3.53 15.53
C ARG A 179 11.41 -3.68 16.52
N LYS A 180 11.74 -4.06 17.75
CA LYS A 180 10.77 -3.98 18.83
C LYS A 180 10.35 -2.51 19.03
N ASN A 181 9.05 -2.27 19.02
CA ASN A 181 8.53 -0.93 19.21
C ASN A 181 8.81 -0.46 20.65
N GLN A 182 9.24 0.80 20.77
CA GLN A 182 9.38 1.47 22.04
C GLN A 182 8.18 2.40 22.24
N ALA A 183 7.29 2.07 23.16
CA ALA A 183 6.04 2.79 23.43
C ALA A 183 6.23 4.30 23.59
N ALA A 184 7.33 4.73 24.19
CA ALA A 184 7.67 6.15 24.39
C ALA A 184 7.88 6.94 23.08
N ILE A 185 8.16 6.26 21.95
CA ILE A 185 8.43 6.92 20.66
C ILE A 185 7.17 7.09 19.85
N THR A 186 6.23 6.16 19.96
CA THR A 186 5.05 6.09 19.08
C THR A 186 3.74 6.45 19.75
N GLY A 187 3.72 6.65 21.07
CA GLY A 187 2.49 6.84 21.84
C GLY A 187 1.68 5.56 22.03
N LEU A 188 2.19 4.41 21.56
CA LEU A 188 1.53 3.12 21.71
C LEU A 188 1.93 2.48 23.04
N ASP A 189 1.00 2.31 23.96
CA ASP A 189 1.18 1.52 25.18
C ASP A 189 1.06 0.02 24.91
N THR A 190 1.83 -0.46 23.92
CA THR A 190 1.83 -1.87 23.54
C THR A 190 3.21 -2.47 23.70
N LYS A 191 3.41 -3.14 24.83
CA LYS A 191 4.70 -3.75 25.21
C LYS A 191 5.23 -4.78 24.22
N CYS A 192 4.33 -5.42 23.44
CA CYS A 192 4.64 -6.53 22.55
C CYS A 192 4.50 -6.15 21.07
N ALA A 193 4.73 -4.90 20.73
CA ALA A 193 4.65 -4.42 19.35
C ALA A 193 6.03 -4.40 18.67
N TRP A 194 6.00 -4.65 17.38
CA TRP A 194 7.13 -4.63 16.47
C TRP A 194 6.86 -3.69 15.34
N ASN A 195 7.83 -2.90 14.94
CA ASN A 195 7.77 -2.06 13.75
C ASN A 195 8.55 -2.73 12.62
N VAL A 196 7.86 -3.01 11.53
CA VAL A 196 8.45 -3.45 10.26
C VAL A 196 8.63 -2.22 9.41
N SER A 197 9.87 -1.76 9.23
CA SER A 197 10.16 -0.49 8.58
C SER A 197 10.26 -0.62 7.07
N ASN A 198 9.71 0.35 6.37
CA ASN A 198 9.84 0.52 4.92
C ASN A 198 9.52 -0.74 4.10
N LEU A 199 8.50 -1.49 4.53
CA LEU A 199 8.05 -2.66 3.78
C LEU A 199 7.54 -2.23 2.39
N LYS A 200 8.02 -2.90 1.35
CA LYS A 200 7.62 -2.69 -0.04
C LYS A 200 6.80 -3.88 -0.50
N ILE A 201 5.55 -3.63 -0.84
CA ILE A 201 4.63 -4.66 -1.36
C ILE A 201 4.30 -4.27 -2.81
N PRO A 202 4.84 -4.99 -3.82
CA PRO A 202 4.55 -4.69 -5.21
C PRO A 202 3.07 -4.88 -5.56
N ALA A 203 2.59 -4.21 -6.60
CA ALA A 203 1.21 -4.33 -7.08
C ALA A 203 0.82 -5.79 -7.37
N ASN A 204 -0.39 -6.20 -7.01
CA ASN A 204 -0.93 -7.56 -7.17
C ASN A 204 -0.01 -8.66 -6.62
N SER A 205 0.66 -8.39 -5.51
CA SER A 205 1.67 -9.27 -4.93
C SER A 205 1.49 -9.45 -3.43
N ALA A 206 2.25 -10.37 -2.86
CA ALA A 206 2.35 -10.57 -1.42
C ALA A 206 3.80 -10.71 -1.00
N VAL A 207 4.10 -10.21 0.19
CA VAL A 207 5.38 -10.34 0.88
C VAL A 207 5.16 -11.15 2.14
N THR A 208 6.05 -12.10 2.40
CA THR A 208 5.96 -12.99 3.54
C THR A 208 7.17 -12.80 4.46
N MET A 209 6.91 -12.68 5.75
CA MET A 209 7.90 -12.70 6.81
C MET A 209 7.55 -13.77 7.82
N SER A 210 8.50 -14.20 8.64
CA SER A 210 8.24 -15.14 9.72
C SER A 210 8.90 -14.72 11.01
N ALA A 211 8.26 -15.08 12.12
CA ALA A 211 8.81 -14.93 13.44
C ALA A 211 8.72 -16.25 14.20
N LYS A 212 9.82 -16.58 14.89
CA LYS A 212 9.85 -17.66 15.87
C LYS A 212 9.53 -17.07 17.23
N VAL A 213 8.51 -17.62 17.89
CA VAL A 213 7.95 -17.10 19.15
C VAL A 213 7.98 -18.17 20.20
N ASP A 214 8.69 -17.91 21.30
CA ASP A 214 8.74 -18.83 22.45
C ASP A 214 7.49 -18.60 23.32
N ILE A 215 6.58 -19.59 23.29
CA ILE A 215 5.27 -19.49 23.92
C ILE A 215 4.75 -20.88 24.28
N ASP A 216 4.15 -21.03 25.46
CA ASP A 216 3.62 -22.30 25.94
C ASP A 216 2.11 -22.40 25.64
N ILE A 217 1.76 -22.95 24.49
CA ILE A 217 0.37 -23.10 24.04
C ILE A 217 -0.12 -24.50 24.46
N PRO A 218 -1.23 -24.61 25.21
CA PRO A 218 -1.65 -25.87 25.78
C PRO A 218 -2.35 -26.82 24.80
N ASP A 219 -3.00 -26.29 23.75
CA ASP A 219 -3.77 -27.07 22.78
C ASP A 219 -3.99 -26.31 21.46
N GLN A 220 -4.44 -27.01 20.43
CA GLN A 220 -4.78 -26.49 19.09
C GLN A 220 -5.74 -25.30 19.15
N LYS A 221 -6.77 -25.35 19.95
CA LYS A 221 -7.77 -24.29 20.08
C LYS A 221 -7.18 -23.01 20.69
N SER A 222 -6.27 -23.17 21.62
CA SER A 222 -5.51 -22.05 22.19
C SER A 222 -4.57 -21.41 21.18
N LEU A 223 -3.99 -22.19 20.26
CA LEU A 223 -3.21 -21.68 19.14
C LEU A 223 -4.07 -20.81 18.21
N GLU A 224 -5.24 -21.30 17.81
CA GLU A 224 -6.19 -20.55 16.99
C GLU A 224 -6.62 -19.24 17.67
N LYS A 225 -6.97 -19.31 18.96
CA LYS A 225 -7.34 -18.14 19.75
C LYS A 225 -6.20 -17.13 19.82
N TRP A 226 -4.98 -17.58 20.11
CA TRP A 226 -3.80 -16.72 20.21
C TRP A 226 -3.50 -16.03 18.88
N LEU A 227 -3.61 -16.75 17.76
CA LEU A 227 -3.40 -16.18 16.43
C LEU A 227 -4.47 -15.10 16.12
N GLY A 228 -5.72 -15.33 16.53
CA GLY A 228 -6.79 -14.32 16.43
C GLY A 228 -6.51 -13.08 17.30
N GLU A 229 -5.93 -13.26 18.49
CA GLU A 229 -5.55 -12.15 19.37
C GLU A 229 -4.39 -11.32 18.78
N ILE A 230 -3.44 -11.91 18.04
CA ILE A 230 -2.40 -11.18 17.30
C ILE A 230 -3.06 -10.17 16.36
N THR A 231 -4.00 -10.62 15.53
CA THR A 231 -4.73 -9.76 14.58
C THR A 231 -5.51 -8.66 15.30
N LYS A 232 -6.29 -9.05 16.29
CA LYS A 232 -7.16 -8.12 17.04
C LYS A 232 -6.37 -7.05 17.78
N LYS A 233 -5.29 -7.43 18.48
CA LYS A 233 -4.46 -6.47 19.23
C LYS A 233 -3.67 -5.55 18.30
N THR A 234 -3.21 -6.06 17.15
CA THR A 234 -2.60 -5.21 16.13
C THR A 234 -3.58 -4.14 15.65
N GLN A 235 -4.82 -4.53 15.29
CA GLN A 235 -5.84 -3.57 14.88
C GLN A 235 -6.22 -2.59 15.98
N THR A 236 -6.36 -3.03 17.20
CA THR A 236 -6.64 -2.14 18.34
C THR A 236 -5.54 -1.12 18.52
N ALA A 237 -4.27 -1.55 18.49
CA ALA A 237 -3.13 -0.67 18.66
C ALA A 237 -3.05 0.41 17.57
N ILE A 238 -3.22 0.05 16.30
CA ILE A 238 -3.18 1.04 15.20
C ILE A 238 -4.40 1.94 15.15
N SER A 239 -5.51 1.54 15.79
CA SER A 239 -6.74 2.36 15.88
C SER A 239 -6.74 3.31 17.05
N ASP A 240 -5.76 3.21 17.95
CA ASP A 240 -5.63 4.09 19.10
C ASP A 240 -5.54 5.57 18.65
N PRO A 241 -6.39 6.46 19.19
CA PRO A 241 -6.36 7.88 18.85
C PRO A 241 -5.04 8.58 19.22
N ASP A 242 -4.29 8.05 20.18
CA ASP A 242 -3.00 8.61 20.59
C ASP A 242 -1.88 8.29 19.56
N VAL A 243 -2.11 7.34 18.65
CA VAL A 243 -1.20 7.08 17.52
C VAL A 243 -1.23 8.26 16.56
N LYS A 244 -0.06 8.81 16.22
CA LYS A 244 0.05 9.91 15.27
C LYS A 244 -0.59 9.54 13.93
N SER A 245 -1.42 10.45 13.39
CA SER A 245 -2.19 10.21 12.17
C SER A 245 -1.34 9.80 10.97
N ALA A 246 -0.15 10.40 10.81
CA ALA A 246 0.77 10.06 9.73
C ALA A 246 1.55 8.74 9.93
N SER A 247 1.45 8.09 11.10
CA SER A 247 2.11 6.81 11.37
C SER A 247 1.30 5.66 10.78
N TYR A 248 1.97 4.70 10.16
CA TYR A 248 1.38 3.48 9.59
C TYR A 248 0.23 3.75 8.60
N PRO A 249 0.40 4.63 7.58
CA PRO A 249 -0.71 5.07 6.74
C PRO A 249 -1.38 3.91 6.00
N ILE A 250 -0.63 2.90 5.58
CA ILE A 250 -1.17 1.72 4.87
C ILE A 250 -2.06 0.83 5.76
N GLN A 251 -1.91 0.90 7.08
CA GLN A 251 -2.77 0.16 8.03
C GLN A 251 -3.91 0.99 8.60
N ARG A 252 -3.73 2.33 8.72
CA ARG A 252 -4.62 3.18 9.50
C ARG A 252 -5.61 4.00 8.70
N ILE A 253 -5.28 4.38 7.47
CA ILE A 253 -6.16 5.23 6.68
C ILE A 253 -7.48 4.54 6.38
N GLN A 254 -8.57 5.21 6.68
CA GLN A 254 -9.91 4.68 6.48
C GLN A 254 -10.55 5.18 5.19
N LYS A 255 -10.24 6.44 4.81
CA LYS A 255 -10.82 7.11 3.66
C LYS A 255 -9.93 8.26 3.22
N ILE A 256 -10.06 8.65 1.96
CA ILE A 256 -9.52 9.91 1.43
C ILE A 256 -10.70 10.77 1.01
N GLU A 257 -10.75 12.00 1.50
CA GLU A 257 -11.71 13.01 1.05
C GLU A 257 -11.06 13.97 0.06
N VAL A 258 -11.76 14.22 -1.03
CA VAL A 258 -11.35 15.15 -2.09
C VAL A 258 -12.12 16.44 -1.91
N GLN A 259 -11.41 17.52 -1.64
CA GLN A 259 -12.02 18.85 -1.46
C GLN A 259 -11.62 19.80 -2.57
N VAL A 260 -12.60 20.53 -3.09
CA VAL A 260 -12.47 21.60 -4.07
C VAL A 260 -13.30 22.80 -3.54
N PRO A 261 -12.86 24.06 -3.70
CA PRO A 261 -13.69 25.22 -3.36
C PRO A 261 -15.05 25.16 -4.10
N ASN A 262 -16.13 25.51 -3.43
CA ASN A 262 -17.48 25.48 -4.01
C ASN A 262 -17.63 26.31 -5.30
N ARG A 263 -16.73 27.28 -5.51
CA ARG A 263 -16.68 28.14 -6.69
C ARG A 263 -15.25 28.26 -7.21
N VAL A 264 -15.06 28.06 -8.49
CA VAL A 264 -13.79 28.23 -9.21
C VAL A 264 -14.02 29.15 -10.40
N VAL A 265 -13.03 29.97 -10.75
CA VAL A 265 -13.10 30.84 -11.92
C VAL A 265 -12.63 30.07 -13.15
N ASN A 266 -13.31 30.26 -14.29
CA ASN A 266 -12.88 29.68 -15.56
C ASN A 266 -11.47 30.16 -15.96
N GLN A 267 -10.75 29.38 -16.73
CA GLN A 267 -9.36 29.62 -17.15
C GLN A 267 -8.39 29.83 -15.96
N SER A 268 -8.67 29.17 -14.83
CA SER A 268 -7.80 29.17 -13.66
C SER A 268 -7.54 27.75 -13.17
N ALA A 269 -6.45 27.60 -12.40
CA ALA A 269 -6.18 26.36 -11.71
C ALA A 269 -7.28 26.06 -10.68
N VAL A 270 -7.70 24.82 -10.61
CA VAL A 270 -8.66 24.31 -9.62
C VAL A 270 -7.88 23.87 -8.38
N PRO A 271 -8.03 24.53 -7.24
CA PRO A 271 -7.41 24.08 -5.99
C PRO A 271 -8.06 22.77 -5.56
N VAL A 272 -7.27 21.71 -5.46
CA VAL A 272 -7.72 20.39 -4.97
C VAL A 272 -6.94 20.03 -3.74
N THR A 273 -7.64 19.52 -2.71
CA THR A 273 -7.00 19.04 -1.49
C THR A 273 -7.45 17.61 -1.20
N LEU A 274 -6.50 16.69 -1.04
CA LEU A 274 -6.75 15.32 -0.61
C LEU A 274 -6.51 15.24 0.90
N LEU A 275 -7.56 14.96 1.66
CA LEU A 275 -7.53 14.88 3.11
C LEU A 275 -7.65 13.44 3.59
N PRO A 276 -6.77 12.99 4.51
CA PRO A 276 -6.90 11.67 5.10
C PRO A 276 -7.97 11.65 6.18
N VAL A 277 -8.68 10.53 6.26
CA VAL A 277 -9.55 10.20 7.40
C VAL A 277 -8.91 9.04 8.14
N TRP A 278 -8.49 9.30 9.35
CA TRP A 278 -7.87 8.34 10.27
C TRP A 278 -8.90 7.77 11.27
N PRO A 279 -8.58 6.74 12.06
CA PRO A 279 -9.44 6.30 13.16
C PRO A 279 -9.79 7.42 14.15
N SER A 280 -8.91 8.38 14.33
CA SER A 280 -9.11 9.59 15.16
C SER A 280 -9.96 10.68 14.50
N GLY A 281 -10.35 10.50 13.22
CA GLY A 281 -11.12 11.47 12.45
C GLY A 281 -10.38 12.03 11.23
N LYS A 282 -11.00 13.00 10.59
CA LYS A 282 -10.43 13.70 9.43
C LYS A 282 -9.32 14.65 9.87
N ASP A 283 -8.22 14.67 9.14
CA ASP A 283 -7.10 15.58 9.37
C ASP A 283 -7.10 16.70 8.31
N ASP A 284 -7.68 17.83 8.67
CA ASP A 284 -7.74 19.04 7.83
C ASP A 284 -6.40 19.81 7.81
N LEU A 285 -5.52 19.54 8.77
CA LEU A 285 -4.25 20.29 8.92
C LEU A 285 -3.11 19.68 8.10
N ASN A 286 -3.12 18.35 7.92
CA ASN A 286 -2.07 17.64 7.24
C ASN A 286 -2.62 16.92 5.99
N PRO A 287 -2.91 17.64 4.90
CA PRO A 287 -3.39 17.03 3.67
C PRO A 287 -2.37 16.08 3.08
N LEU A 288 -2.84 14.99 2.47
CA LEU A 288 -2.00 14.06 1.73
C LEU A 288 -1.35 14.73 0.52
N MET A 289 -2.13 15.57 -0.19
CA MET A 289 -1.70 16.25 -1.40
C MET A 289 -2.55 17.50 -1.64
N LYS A 290 -1.97 18.51 -2.28
CA LYS A 290 -2.65 19.70 -2.80
C LYS A 290 -2.32 19.94 -4.26
N LEU A 291 -3.30 20.40 -5.05
CA LEU A 291 -3.10 20.88 -6.41
C LEU A 291 -3.41 22.39 -6.48
N PRO A 292 -2.72 23.15 -7.32
CA PRO A 292 -1.50 22.78 -8.06
C PRO A 292 -0.41 22.28 -7.13
N GLN A 293 0.27 21.20 -7.51
CA GLN A 293 1.29 20.63 -6.66
C GLN A 293 2.53 21.53 -6.58
N THR A 294 2.80 22.02 -5.38
CA THR A 294 4.01 22.78 -5.05
C THR A 294 4.74 22.03 -3.93
N GLY A 295 5.94 21.54 -4.22
CA GLY A 295 6.75 20.80 -3.25
C GLY A 295 6.63 19.27 -3.33
N THR A 296 7.27 18.59 -2.38
CA THR A 296 7.27 17.12 -2.28
C THR A 296 5.94 16.59 -1.73
N PRO A 297 5.43 15.47 -2.29
CA PRO A 297 4.29 14.78 -1.72
C PRO A 297 4.52 14.36 -0.27
N SER A 298 3.46 14.24 0.52
CA SER A 298 3.58 13.75 1.89
C SER A 298 4.02 12.28 1.92
N GLN A 299 4.71 11.87 2.97
CA GLN A 299 5.09 10.47 3.14
C GLN A 299 3.87 9.54 3.14
N ALA A 300 2.75 9.98 3.68
CA ALA A 300 1.53 9.19 3.70
C ALA A 300 1.00 8.91 2.29
N ILE A 301 1.00 9.89 1.37
CA ILE A 301 0.54 9.64 0.00
C ILE A 301 1.50 8.76 -0.78
N THR A 302 2.80 8.90 -0.60
CA THR A 302 3.79 8.04 -1.25
C THR A 302 3.76 6.60 -0.72
N SER A 303 3.27 6.41 0.51
CA SER A 303 3.02 5.07 1.05
C SER A 303 1.83 4.38 0.42
N LEU A 304 0.79 5.14 0.06
CA LEU A 304 -0.46 4.63 -0.53
C LEU A 304 -0.41 4.52 -2.05
N ALA A 305 0.45 5.29 -2.67
CA ALA A 305 0.62 5.43 -4.11
C ALA A 305 2.11 5.62 -4.44
N PRO A 306 2.94 4.56 -4.31
CA PRO A 306 4.38 4.66 -4.46
C PRO A 306 4.84 4.80 -5.92
N ASP A 307 4.04 4.31 -6.87
CA ASP A 307 4.43 4.25 -8.27
C ASP A 307 3.86 5.43 -9.07
N THR A 308 4.57 5.76 -10.15
CA THR A 308 4.10 6.76 -11.11
C THR A 308 2.81 6.27 -11.79
N GLY A 309 1.74 7.04 -11.69
CA GLY A 309 0.43 6.65 -12.23
C GLY A 309 -0.54 6.08 -11.21
N ASP A 310 -0.10 5.82 -9.98
CA ASP A 310 -0.99 5.42 -8.89
C ASP A 310 -1.94 6.54 -8.43
N ILE A 311 -1.63 7.79 -8.76
CA ILE A 311 -2.52 8.93 -8.56
C ILE A 311 -3.03 9.39 -9.91
N ALA A 312 -4.36 9.40 -10.07
CA ALA A 312 -5.01 9.87 -11.29
C ALA A 312 -6.18 10.79 -10.98
N PHE A 313 -6.23 11.90 -11.70
CA PHE A 313 -7.36 12.81 -11.72
C PHE A 313 -8.06 12.67 -13.08
N THR A 314 -9.38 12.63 -13.09
CA THR A 314 -10.16 12.59 -14.32
C THR A 314 -11.35 13.56 -14.28
N ASP A 315 -11.68 14.11 -15.43
CA ASP A 315 -12.79 15.04 -15.55
C ASP A 315 -14.13 14.34 -15.27
N GLY A 316 -14.80 14.76 -14.22
CA GLY A 316 -16.19 14.42 -13.89
C GLY A 316 -17.17 15.53 -14.24
N CYS A 317 -16.77 16.46 -15.12
CA CYS A 317 -17.49 17.68 -15.49
C CYS A 317 -17.68 17.83 -17.01
N SER A 318 -17.75 16.72 -17.75
CA SER A 318 -18.12 16.68 -19.19
C SER A 318 -17.27 17.58 -20.09
N GLY A 319 -15.96 17.62 -19.90
CA GLY A 319 -15.03 18.40 -20.73
C GLY A 319 -14.79 19.83 -20.24
N HIS A 320 -15.31 20.21 -19.07
CA HIS A 320 -15.05 21.52 -18.47
C HIS A 320 -13.78 21.61 -17.64
N LEU A 321 -13.08 20.46 -17.42
CA LEU A 321 -11.80 20.40 -16.71
C LEU A 321 -10.71 19.85 -17.63
N SER A 322 -9.51 20.40 -17.52
CA SER A 322 -8.29 19.87 -18.12
C SER A 322 -7.34 19.42 -17.02
N ILE A 323 -6.81 18.21 -17.14
CA ILE A 323 -5.83 17.65 -16.24
C ILE A 323 -4.48 17.61 -16.95
N SER A 324 -3.41 18.07 -16.29
CA SER A 324 -2.06 17.96 -16.85
C SER A 324 -1.62 16.50 -16.93
N ALA A 325 -0.80 16.17 -17.93
CA ALA A 325 -0.31 14.80 -18.15
C ALA A 325 0.46 14.23 -16.94
N ASP A 326 1.11 15.08 -16.17
CA ASP A 326 1.84 14.74 -14.96
C ASP A 326 0.96 14.68 -13.70
N GLN A 327 -0.36 14.84 -13.85
CA GLN A 327 -1.36 14.82 -12.75
C GLN A 327 -1.14 15.87 -11.64
N LYS A 328 -0.37 16.94 -11.92
CA LYS A 328 -0.01 17.95 -10.92
C LYS A 328 -0.87 19.19 -10.96
N ASN A 329 -1.71 19.33 -11.97
CA ASN A 329 -2.57 20.49 -12.13
C ASN A 329 -3.91 20.12 -12.75
N VAL A 330 -4.98 20.76 -12.27
CA VAL A 330 -6.32 20.71 -12.85
C VAL A 330 -6.69 22.14 -13.20
N THR A 331 -7.17 22.38 -14.41
CA THR A 331 -7.57 23.71 -14.91
C THR A 331 -9.05 23.71 -15.29
N ALA A 332 -9.78 24.69 -14.82
CA ALA A 332 -11.16 24.94 -15.26
C ALA A 332 -11.13 25.61 -16.63
N LEU A 333 -11.76 24.99 -17.64
CA LEU A 333 -11.75 25.48 -19.03
C LEU A 333 -12.89 26.44 -19.34
N SER A 334 -14.09 26.11 -18.90
CA SER A 334 -15.31 26.85 -19.25
C SER A 334 -16.33 26.78 -18.14
N VAL A 335 -17.29 27.72 -18.18
CA VAL A 335 -18.35 27.85 -17.15
C VAL A 335 -19.20 26.60 -17.07
N ALA A 336 -19.44 26.12 -15.87
CA ALA A 336 -20.32 24.99 -15.58
C ALA A 336 -20.99 25.16 -14.22
N PRO A 337 -22.30 24.91 -14.10
CA PRO A 337 -23.04 25.16 -12.85
C PRO A 337 -22.74 24.11 -11.76
N GLN A 338 -22.35 22.91 -12.16
CA GLN A 338 -22.15 21.80 -11.25
C GLN A 338 -21.10 20.84 -11.81
N CYS A 339 -19.96 20.76 -11.16
CA CYS A 339 -18.83 19.93 -11.52
C CYS A 339 -18.45 18.99 -10.39
N LYS A 340 -17.81 17.91 -10.72
CA LYS A 340 -17.05 17.03 -9.81
C LYS A 340 -15.73 16.68 -10.45
N LEU A 341 -14.74 16.38 -9.64
CA LEU A 341 -13.47 15.81 -10.04
C LEU A 341 -13.43 14.36 -9.53
N ASN A 342 -13.15 13.42 -10.42
CA ASN A 342 -12.90 12.04 -10.04
C ASN A 342 -11.42 11.86 -9.75
N VAL A 343 -11.11 11.07 -8.73
CA VAL A 343 -9.73 10.86 -8.24
C VAL A 343 -9.51 9.39 -7.95
N GLN A 344 -8.31 8.92 -8.22
CA GLN A 344 -7.79 7.64 -7.76
C GLN A 344 -6.49 7.90 -7.00
N VAL A 345 -6.29 7.21 -5.89
CA VAL A 345 -5.04 7.21 -5.10
C VAL A 345 -4.73 5.78 -4.72
N GLY A 346 -3.76 5.18 -5.38
CA GLY A 346 -3.42 3.80 -5.18
C GLY A 346 -4.64 2.87 -5.31
N ASN A 347 -4.91 2.11 -4.27
CA ASN A 347 -6.07 1.21 -4.20
C ASN A 347 -7.39 1.91 -3.83
N PHE A 348 -7.37 3.20 -3.47
CA PHE A 348 -8.58 4.00 -3.31
C PHE A 348 -9.12 4.42 -4.66
N THR A 349 -10.14 3.71 -5.13
CA THR A 349 -10.80 3.97 -6.41
C THR A 349 -12.12 4.71 -6.19
N ASN A 350 -12.65 5.35 -7.24
CA ASN A 350 -13.95 6.01 -7.23
C ASN A 350 -14.09 7.16 -6.21
N LEU A 351 -12.98 7.82 -5.87
CA LEU A 351 -13.04 9.04 -5.09
C LEU A 351 -13.62 10.17 -5.93
N GLN A 352 -14.46 11.00 -5.33
CA GLN A 352 -15.04 12.18 -5.97
C GLN A 352 -14.90 13.39 -5.06
N SER A 353 -14.70 14.56 -5.67
CA SER A 353 -14.78 15.83 -4.95
C SER A 353 -16.22 16.13 -4.51
N ASN A 354 -16.37 17.08 -3.60
CA ASN A 354 -17.62 17.82 -3.45
C ASN A 354 -18.00 18.45 -4.80
N ALA A 355 -19.30 18.71 -4.98
CA ALA A 355 -19.77 19.48 -6.14
C ALA A 355 -19.30 20.94 -6.04
N PHE A 356 -18.89 21.53 -7.17
CA PHE A 356 -18.48 22.93 -7.28
C PHE A 356 -18.97 23.53 -8.59
N SER A 357 -19.01 24.86 -8.66
CA SER A 357 -19.35 25.59 -9.87
C SER A 357 -18.12 26.26 -10.48
N ILE A 358 -18.08 26.29 -11.81
CA ILE A 358 -17.12 27.11 -12.57
C ILE A 358 -17.86 28.34 -13.08
N THR A 359 -17.38 29.53 -12.70
CA THR A 359 -18.00 30.82 -13.04
C THR A 359 -17.10 31.65 -13.94
N SER A 360 -17.69 32.57 -14.71
CA SER A 360 -16.91 33.62 -15.37
C SER A 360 -16.22 34.52 -14.36
N ARG A 361 -15.16 35.17 -14.80
CA ARG A 361 -14.52 36.27 -14.07
C ARG A 361 -15.47 37.43 -13.85
#